data_c20043066d3832a8c283a07bbc6eb7d7
#
_entry.id   c20043066d3832a8c283a07bbc6eb7d7
#
_cell.length_a   1.000
_cell.length_b   1.000
_cell.length_c   1.000
_cell.angle_alpha   90.00
_cell.angle_beta   90.00
_cell.angle_gamma   90.00
#
_symmetry.space_group_name_H-M   'P 1'
#
loop_
_entity.id
_entity.type
_entity.pdbx_description
1 polymer ?
#
loop_
_entity_poly.entity_id
_entity_poly.type
_entity_poly.pdbx_seq_one_letter_code
_entity_poly.pdbx_strand_id
1 'polypeptide(L)'
;YDDKQDESEAFKAQKQAAWDMAAIKNWKTKYTTTNGGVVELIRLDEKNNPIYFTTDNVGAAITTRANKLNSGGSLGLSLDGQNMTIGVWDGGKVRSTHNLLTGRVTQIDNATALSAHATHVSGTMMGNATASTSAKGMASQANLKAYDWNSDVSETTLAAANGLLISNHSYGYDPDNVPVWNWGKY
;
A
#
# COMPACT_ATOMS: atom_id res chain seq x y z
N TYR A 1 3.39 16.31 17.52
CA TYR A 1 2.09 16.58 16.84
C TYR A 1 2.24 17.65 15.75
N ASP A 2 3.14 18.63 15.92
CA ASP A 2 3.39 19.70 14.93
C ASP A 2 4.11 19.21 13.67
N ASP A 3 5.10 18.32 13.79
CA ASP A 3 5.93 17.86 12.66
C ASP A 3 5.13 17.21 11.51
N LYS A 4 4.09 16.43 11.82
CA LYS A 4 3.28 15.76 10.76
C LYS A 4 2.36 16.73 10.01
N GLN A 5 1.98 17.82 10.62
CA GLN A 5 1.15 18.85 9.99
C GLN A 5 2.02 19.70 9.06
N ASP A 6 3.24 20.02 9.47
CA ASP A 6 4.23 20.72 8.67
C ASP A 6 4.68 19.91 7.44
N GLU A 7 4.92 18.61 7.57
CA GLU A 7 5.23 17.71 6.43
C GLU A 7 4.09 17.66 5.41
N SER A 8 2.84 17.62 5.88
CA SER A 8 1.66 17.59 4.99
C SER A 8 1.52 18.90 4.20
N GLU A 9 1.75 20.04 4.84
CA GLU A 9 1.69 21.35 4.17
C GLU A 9 2.88 21.55 3.21
N ALA A 10 4.09 21.11 3.60
CA ALA A 10 5.26 21.14 2.73
C ALA A 10 5.05 20.28 1.47
N PHE A 11 4.47 19.08 1.61
CA PHE A 11 4.14 18.21 0.48
C PHE A 11 3.13 18.87 -0.47
N LYS A 12 2.08 19.47 0.08
CA LYS A 12 1.07 20.19 -0.72
C LYS A 12 1.69 21.36 -1.50
N ALA A 13 2.56 22.13 -0.84
CA ALA A 13 3.26 23.25 -1.48
C ALA A 13 4.19 22.78 -2.60
N GLN A 14 4.96 21.71 -2.40
CA GLN A 14 5.82 21.13 -3.44
C GLN A 14 5.01 20.62 -4.63
N LYS A 15 3.88 19.96 -4.37
CA LYS A 15 2.99 19.47 -5.43
C LYS A 15 2.37 20.62 -6.22
N GLN A 16 1.92 21.67 -5.54
CA GLN A 16 1.38 22.85 -6.21
C GLN A 16 2.44 23.52 -7.09
N ALA A 17 3.66 23.73 -6.58
CA ALA A 17 4.76 24.29 -7.35
C ALA A 17 5.09 23.47 -8.61
N ALA A 18 5.04 22.13 -8.50
CA ALA A 18 5.23 21.25 -9.64
C ALA A 18 4.10 21.39 -10.68
N TRP A 19 2.86 21.55 -10.24
CA TRP A 19 1.72 21.74 -11.13
C TRP A 19 1.72 23.12 -11.82
N ASP A 20 2.16 24.16 -11.11
CA ASP A 20 2.35 25.49 -11.70
C ASP A 20 3.43 25.46 -12.79
N MET A 21 4.54 24.77 -12.53
CA MET A 21 5.59 24.55 -13.55
C MET A 21 5.07 23.70 -14.72
N ALA A 22 4.25 22.70 -14.45
CA ALA A 22 3.64 21.87 -15.47
C ALA A 22 2.77 22.67 -16.44
N ALA A 23 2.04 23.66 -15.94
CA ALA A 23 1.25 24.56 -16.78
C ALA A 23 2.14 25.38 -17.73
N ILE A 24 3.31 25.83 -17.24
CA ILE A 24 4.29 26.61 -18.05
C ILE A 24 4.99 25.71 -19.10
N LYS A 25 5.34 24.48 -18.69
CA LYS A 25 6.12 23.53 -19.51
C LYS A 25 5.24 22.59 -20.34
N ASN A 26 3.93 22.70 -20.26
CA ASN A 26 2.97 21.81 -20.89
C ASN A 26 3.19 20.33 -20.53
N TRP A 27 3.52 20.06 -19.25
CA TRP A 27 3.60 18.70 -18.73
C TRP A 27 2.23 18.19 -18.29
N LYS A 28 2.02 16.88 -18.40
CA LYS A 28 0.82 16.25 -17.84
C LYS A 28 0.97 16.15 -16.34
N THR A 29 0.02 16.69 -15.59
CA THR A 29 -0.02 16.58 -14.13
C THR A 29 -0.51 15.21 -13.67
N LYS A 30 -1.41 14.59 -14.45
CA LYS A 30 -1.93 13.24 -14.20
C LYS A 30 -2.37 12.59 -15.50
N TYR A 31 -2.10 11.28 -15.64
CA TYR A 31 -2.58 10.51 -16.79
C TYR A 31 -2.63 9.01 -16.46
N THR A 32 -3.31 8.25 -17.31
CA THR A 32 -3.37 6.80 -17.24
C THR A 32 -2.48 6.21 -18.33
N THR A 33 -1.68 5.21 -17.98
CA THR A 33 -0.85 4.45 -18.92
C THR A 33 -1.71 3.47 -19.74
N THR A 34 -1.16 2.93 -20.81
CA THR A 34 -1.86 1.95 -21.66
C THR A 34 -2.25 0.66 -20.92
N ASN A 35 -1.53 0.30 -19.86
CA ASN A 35 -1.81 -0.83 -18.98
C ASN A 35 -2.66 -0.46 -17.75
N GLY A 36 -3.23 0.75 -17.73
CA GLY A 36 -4.17 1.17 -16.70
C GLY A 36 -3.54 1.74 -15.41
N GLY A 37 -2.22 1.82 -15.33
CA GLY A 37 -1.54 2.50 -14.22
C GLY A 37 -1.82 4.00 -14.22
N VAL A 38 -1.91 4.60 -13.04
CA VAL A 38 -2.05 6.05 -12.89
C VAL A 38 -0.67 6.65 -12.64
N VAL A 39 -0.33 7.68 -13.40
CA VAL A 39 0.89 8.48 -13.23
C VAL A 39 0.50 9.89 -12.80
N GLU A 40 1.10 10.40 -11.75
CA GLU A 40 0.80 11.72 -11.20
C GLU A 40 2.08 12.47 -10.86
N LEU A 41 2.15 13.74 -11.27
CA LEU A 41 3.24 14.66 -10.95
C LEU A 41 3.13 15.04 -9.47
N ILE A 42 4.18 14.74 -8.71
CA ILE A 42 4.18 14.90 -7.26
C ILE A 42 5.03 16.09 -6.81
N ARG A 43 6.20 16.29 -7.40
CA ARG A 43 7.13 17.37 -7.05
C ARG A 43 8.14 17.62 -8.15
N LEU A 44 9.00 18.58 -7.96
CA LEU A 44 10.22 18.80 -8.76
C LEU A 44 11.45 18.30 -8.00
N ASP A 45 12.47 17.88 -8.74
CA ASP A 45 13.79 17.64 -8.15
C ASP A 45 14.57 18.98 -7.97
N GLU A 46 15.79 18.90 -7.44
CA GLU A 46 16.66 20.06 -7.23
C GLU A 46 17.05 20.82 -8.52
N LYS A 47 16.87 20.19 -9.69
CA LYS A 47 17.14 20.76 -11.01
C LYS A 47 15.87 21.17 -11.74
N ASN A 48 14.74 21.24 -11.02
CA ASN A 48 13.41 21.52 -11.57
C ASN A 48 12.92 20.50 -12.62
N ASN A 49 13.39 19.25 -12.59
CA ASN A 49 12.83 18.18 -13.39
C ASN A 49 11.59 17.59 -12.70
N PRO A 50 10.57 17.15 -13.47
CA PRO A 50 9.35 16.62 -12.91
C PRO A 50 9.56 15.20 -12.32
N ILE A 51 9.13 15.01 -11.09
CA ILE A 51 9.07 13.70 -10.41
C ILE A 51 7.65 13.20 -10.42
N TYR A 52 7.44 12.06 -11.04
CA TYR A 52 6.14 11.39 -11.12
C TYR A 52 6.12 10.16 -10.23
N PHE A 53 4.98 9.96 -9.56
CA PHE A 53 4.63 8.67 -8.97
C PHE A 53 3.72 7.89 -9.91
N THR A 54 3.87 6.59 -9.92
CA THR A 54 3.03 5.69 -10.70
C THR A 54 2.48 4.57 -9.82
N THR A 55 1.25 4.16 -10.09
CA THR A 55 0.69 2.93 -9.52
C THR A 55 1.06 1.77 -10.42
N ASP A 56 1.61 0.70 -9.88
CA ASP A 56 2.13 -0.40 -10.67
C ASP A 56 1.72 -1.79 -10.14
N ASN A 57 0.50 -1.92 -9.60
CA ASN A 57 0.02 -3.23 -9.15
C ASN A 57 -0.06 -4.24 -10.29
N VAL A 58 -0.41 -3.80 -11.50
CA VAL A 58 -0.44 -4.69 -12.69
C VAL A 58 0.97 -5.15 -13.04
N GLY A 59 1.95 -4.24 -13.06
CA GLY A 59 3.35 -4.59 -13.31
C GLY A 59 3.92 -5.50 -12.21
N ALA A 60 3.61 -5.22 -10.94
CA ALA A 60 3.99 -6.08 -9.83
C ALA A 60 3.37 -7.48 -9.95
N ALA A 61 2.09 -7.59 -10.32
CA ALA A 61 1.42 -8.86 -10.55
C ALA A 61 2.03 -9.65 -11.72
N ILE A 62 2.48 -8.96 -12.77
CA ILE A 62 3.20 -9.59 -13.89
C ILE A 62 4.57 -10.10 -13.44
N THR A 63 5.32 -9.29 -12.71
CA THR A 63 6.66 -9.63 -12.20
C THR A 63 6.62 -10.83 -11.27
N THR A 64 5.68 -10.87 -10.34
CA THR A 64 5.47 -11.99 -9.40
C THR A 64 4.71 -13.16 -10.01
N ARG A 65 4.18 -13.00 -11.23
CA ARG A 65 3.32 -13.97 -11.93
C ARG A 65 1.97 -14.23 -11.24
N ALA A 66 1.57 -13.41 -10.27
CA ALA A 66 0.27 -13.51 -9.62
C ALA A 66 -0.89 -13.39 -10.63
N ASN A 67 -0.71 -12.55 -11.66
CA ASN A 67 -1.67 -12.40 -12.76
C ASN A 67 -1.96 -13.69 -13.53
N LYS A 68 -1.07 -14.70 -13.49
CA LYS A 68 -1.29 -15.99 -14.13
C LYS A 68 -2.13 -16.96 -13.27
N LEU A 69 -2.13 -16.74 -11.95
CA LEU A 69 -2.83 -17.54 -10.97
C LEU A 69 -4.27 -17.08 -10.76
N ASN A 70 -4.50 -15.77 -10.90
CA ASN A 70 -5.81 -15.17 -10.70
C ASN A 70 -6.83 -15.61 -11.76
N SER A 71 -8.10 -15.39 -11.48
CA SER A 71 -9.20 -15.61 -12.43
C SER A 71 -8.95 -14.90 -13.75
N GLY A 72 -9.05 -15.65 -14.86
CA GLY A 72 -8.74 -15.17 -16.20
C GLY A 72 -7.24 -15.18 -16.55
N GLY A 73 -6.39 -15.67 -15.67
CA GLY A 73 -4.95 -15.83 -15.91
C GLY A 73 -4.63 -17.00 -16.84
N SER A 74 -3.43 -16.98 -17.44
CA SER A 74 -3.03 -17.94 -18.47
C SER A 74 -2.89 -19.39 -18.01
N LEU A 75 -2.87 -19.65 -16.71
CA LEU A 75 -2.82 -21.00 -16.15
C LEU A 75 -4.20 -21.63 -15.98
N GLY A 76 -5.30 -20.92 -16.28
CA GLY A 76 -6.66 -21.43 -16.13
C GLY A 76 -7.09 -21.65 -14.66
N LEU A 77 -6.35 -21.09 -13.72
CA LEU A 77 -6.66 -21.13 -12.30
C LEU A 77 -7.55 -19.95 -11.91
N SER A 78 -8.11 -20.00 -10.70
CA SER A 78 -8.94 -18.93 -10.15
C SER A 78 -8.55 -18.69 -8.69
N LEU A 79 -7.27 -18.41 -8.47
CA LEU A 79 -6.68 -18.22 -7.14
C LEU A 79 -6.61 -16.71 -6.83
N ASP A 80 -7.73 -16.14 -6.41
CA ASP A 80 -7.83 -14.71 -6.03
C ASP A 80 -7.84 -14.50 -4.51
N GLY A 81 -7.49 -15.51 -3.71
CA GLY A 81 -7.48 -15.46 -2.25
C GLY A 81 -8.83 -15.74 -1.60
N GLN A 82 -9.74 -16.40 -2.28
CA GLN A 82 -11.05 -16.81 -1.75
C GLN A 82 -10.87 -17.64 -0.47
N ASN A 83 -11.66 -17.31 0.57
CA ASN A 83 -11.62 -17.95 1.88
C ASN A 83 -10.29 -17.83 2.63
N MET A 84 -9.35 -17.02 2.12
CA MET A 84 -8.09 -16.74 2.81
C MET A 84 -8.21 -15.47 3.64
N THR A 85 -7.48 -15.45 4.75
CA THR A 85 -7.30 -14.25 5.58
C THR A 85 -5.82 -13.92 5.65
N ILE A 86 -5.48 -12.66 5.40
CA ILE A 86 -4.13 -12.12 5.51
C ILE A 86 -4.08 -11.26 6.78
N GLY A 87 -3.00 -11.34 7.56
CA GLY A 87 -2.71 -10.38 8.63
C GLY A 87 -1.91 -9.21 8.07
N VAL A 88 -2.14 -8.00 8.55
CA VAL A 88 -1.28 -6.86 8.31
C VAL A 88 -0.99 -6.13 9.62
N TRP A 89 0.29 -5.92 9.90
CA TRP A 89 0.79 -5.04 10.96
C TRP A 89 1.42 -3.83 10.30
N ASP A 90 1.07 -2.62 10.74
CA ASP A 90 1.53 -1.39 10.10
C ASP A 90 1.39 -0.19 11.06
N GLY A 91 1.81 1.00 10.66
CA GLY A 91 1.83 2.21 11.47
C GLY A 91 0.47 2.83 11.76
N GLY A 92 -0.58 2.03 11.98
CA GLY A 92 -1.91 2.47 12.38
C GLY A 92 -3.03 1.78 11.62
N LYS A 93 -4.25 2.28 11.82
CA LYS A 93 -5.49 1.69 11.34
C LYS A 93 -5.63 1.73 9.82
N VAL A 94 -6.04 0.61 9.24
CA VAL A 94 -6.45 0.54 7.84
C VAL A 94 -7.81 1.22 7.65
N ARG A 95 -7.95 2.03 6.60
CA ARG A 95 -9.24 2.63 6.22
C ARG A 95 -10.15 1.58 5.59
N SER A 96 -10.88 0.85 6.41
CA SER A 96 -11.80 -0.23 5.98
C SER A 96 -12.93 0.23 5.07
N THR A 97 -13.26 1.53 5.07
CA THR A 97 -14.27 2.15 4.20
C THR A 97 -13.71 2.53 2.81
N HIS A 98 -12.43 2.27 2.53
CA HIS A 98 -11.87 2.50 1.20
C HIS A 98 -12.59 1.59 0.19
N ASN A 99 -13.00 2.13 -0.97
CA ASN A 99 -13.82 1.45 -1.96
C ASN A 99 -13.24 0.10 -2.46
N LEU A 100 -11.90 -0.05 -2.48
CA LEU A 100 -11.23 -1.31 -2.85
C LEU A 100 -11.17 -2.33 -1.71
N LEU A 101 -11.49 -1.94 -0.48
CA LEU A 101 -11.32 -2.75 0.74
C LEU A 101 -12.64 -3.03 1.47
N THR A 102 -13.70 -2.30 1.13
CA THR A 102 -14.99 -2.31 1.84
C THR A 102 -15.50 -3.74 2.11
N GLY A 103 -15.88 -3.98 3.36
CA GLY A 103 -16.48 -5.25 3.80
C GLY A 103 -15.49 -6.39 4.04
N ARG A 104 -14.19 -6.19 3.80
CA ARG A 104 -13.19 -7.27 3.90
C ARG A 104 -12.02 -6.99 4.87
N VAL A 105 -12.08 -5.88 5.60
CA VAL A 105 -11.06 -5.49 6.59
C VAL A 105 -11.67 -5.46 7.98
N THR A 106 -11.04 -6.17 8.90
CA THR A 106 -11.35 -6.12 10.34
C THR A 106 -10.13 -5.60 11.08
N GLN A 107 -10.23 -4.44 11.74
CA GLN A 107 -9.22 -3.97 12.70
C GLN A 107 -9.40 -4.77 13.99
N ILE A 108 -8.36 -5.47 14.41
CA ILE A 108 -8.41 -6.41 15.56
C ILE A 108 -8.04 -5.72 16.86
N ASP A 109 -7.06 -4.85 16.80
CA ASP A 109 -6.63 -4.03 17.93
C ASP A 109 -7.48 -2.75 18.06
N ASN A 110 -7.14 -1.91 19.02
CA ASN A 110 -7.86 -0.66 19.28
C ASN A 110 -7.27 0.55 18.54
N ALA A 111 -6.52 0.34 17.45
CA ALA A 111 -5.96 1.43 16.67
C ALA A 111 -7.06 2.36 16.15
N THR A 112 -6.94 3.66 16.42
CA THR A 112 -7.91 4.68 16.03
C THR A 112 -7.41 5.58 14.92
N ALA A 113 -6.11 5.88 14.90
CA ALA A 113 -5.48 6.76 13.92
C ALA A 113 -5.35 6.06 12.57
N LEU A 114 -5.96 6.64 11.54
CA LEU A 114 -5.86 6.12 10.19
C LEU A 114 -4.43 6.27 9.64
N SER A 115 -3.91 5.20 9.03
CA SER A 115 -2.65 5.19 8.31
C SER A 115 -2.90 5.10 6.79
N ALA A 116 -2.38 6.07 6.06
CA ALA A 116 -2.40 6.04 4.60
C ALA A 116 -1.52 4.88 4.08
N HIS A 117 -0.37 4.63 4.73
CA HIS A 117 0.54 3.55 4.39
C HIS A 117 -0.12 2.17 4.60
N ALA A 118 -0.69 1.90 5.78
CA ALA A 118 -1.42 0.66 6.06
C ALA A 118 -2.56 0.41 5.06
N THR A 119 -3.28 1.46 4.69
CA THR A 119 -4.36 1.39 3.70
C THR A 119 -3.84 1.07 2.30
N HIS A 120 -2.74 1.70 1.87
CA HIS A 120 -2.11 1.45 0.59
C HIS A 120 -1.55 0.02 0.49
N VAL A 121 -0.82 -0.43 1.51
CA VAL A 121 -0.30 -1.80 1.61
C VAL A 121 -1.44 -2.81 1.51
N SER A 122 -2.53 -2.60 2.25
CA SER A 122 -3.73 -3.45 2.19
C SER A 122 -4.36 -3.48 0.79
N GLY A 123 -4.39 -2.35 0.11
CA GLY A 123 -4.86 -2.25 -1.29
C GLY A 123 -3.99 -3.05 -2.25
N THR A 124 -2.67 -3.01 -2.10
CA THR A 124 -1.72 -3.79 -2.90
C THR A 124 -1.92 -5.29 -2.70
N MET A 125 -2.17 -5.72 -1.46
CA MET A 125 -2.41 -7.13 -1.15
C MET A 125 -3.76 -7.61 -1.67
N MET A 126 -4.85 -6.88 -1.40
CA MET A 126 -6.20 -7.42 -1.54
C MET A 126 -7.23 -6.46 -2.13
N GLY A 127 -6.82 -5.37 -2.75
CA GLY A 127 -7.74 -4.43 -3.41
C GLY A 127 -8.62 -5.16 -4.43
N ASN A 128 -9.95 -4.97 -4.36
CA ASN A 128 -10.83 -5.51 -5.39
C ASN A 128 -10.75 -4.67 -6.67
N ALA A 129 -11.16 -5.21 -7.79
CA ALA A 129 -11.09 -4.54 -9.09
C ALA A 129 -12.32 -3.65 -9.40
N THR A 130 -13.25 -3.49 -8.47
CA THR A 130 -14.55 -2.87 -8.75
C THR A 130 -14.47 -1.40 -9.15
N ALA A 131 -13.54 -0.66 -8.54
CA ALA A 131 -13.35 0.76 -8.85
C ALA A 131 -12.30 0.99 -9.95
N SER A 132 -11.33 0.09 -10.09
CA SER A 132 -10.28 0.15 -11.10
C SER A 132 -9.61 -1.22 -11.23
N THR A 133 -9.57 -1.76 -12.44
CA THR A 133 -8.87 -3.02 -12.73
C THR A 133 -7.35 -2.90 -12.54
N SER A 134 -6.79 -1.71 -12.72
CA SER A 134 -5.36 -1.44 -12.52
C SER A 134 -4.95 -1.38 -11.04
N ALA A 135 -5.92 -1.23 -10.14
CA ALA A 135 -5.71 -1.24 -8.70
C ALA A 135 -6.03 -2.61 -8.06
N LYS A 136 -6.22 -3.66 -8.88
CA LYS A 136 -6.44 -5.02 -8.38
C LYS A 136 -5.24 -5.47 -7.54
N GLY A 137 -5.50 -5.88 -6.30
CA GLY A 137 -4.52 -6.51 -5.42
C GLY A 137 -4.20 -7.94 -5.83
N MET A 138 -3.13 -8.50 -5.28
CA MET A 138 -2.64 -9.85 -5.62
C MET A 138 -3.64 -10.95 -5.24
N ALA A 139 -4.36 -10.77 -4.12
CA ALA A 139 -5.37 -11.67 -3.59
C ALA A 139 -6.70 -10.93 -3.41
N SER A 140 -7.29 -10.50 -4.51
CA SER A 140 -8.39 -9.53 -4.55
C SER A 140 -9.71 -9.99 -3.91
N GLN A 141 -9.81 -11.25 -3.49
CA GLN A 141 -10.96 -11.82 -2.78
C GLN A 141 -10.63 -12.25 -1.34
N ALA A 142 -9.40 -12.02 -0.87
CA ALA A 142 -9.02 -12.30 0.52
C ALA A 142 -9.68 -11.35 1.52
N ASN A 143 -9.75 -11.77 2.78
CA ASN A 143 -10.08 -10.93 3.93
C ASN A 143 -8.81 -10.45 4.63
N LEU A 144 -8.91 -9.39 5.42
CA LEU A 144 -7.80 -8.80 6.15
C LEU A 144 -8.12 -8.69 7.64
N LYS A 145 -7.19 -9.16 8.47
CA LYS A 145 -7.08 -8.80 9.88
C LYS A 145 -5.98 -7.75 10.00
N ALA A 146 -6.33 -6.55 10.42
CA ALA A 146 -5.42 -5.42 10.52
C ALA A 146 -5.11 -5.11 11.98
N TYR A 147 -3.87 -4.73 12.23
CA TYR A 147 -3.29 -4.37 13.52
C TYR A 147 -2.37 -3.17 13.34
N ASP A 148 -2.18 -2.37 14.36
CA ASP A 148 -1.03 -1.48 14.38
C ASP A 148 0.24 -2.27 14.80
N TRP A 149 1.42 -1.70 14.64
CA TRP A 149 2.69 -2.39 14.91
C TRP A 149 3.07 -2.50 16.39
N ASN A 150 2.26 -1.90 17.28
CA ASN A 150 2.49 -2.02 18.71
C ASN A 150 2.13 -3.45 19.15
N SER A 151 3.03 -4.09 19.90
CA SER A 151 2.84 -5.48 20.34
C SER A 151 2.79 -6.53 19.22
N ASP A 152 3.33 -6.24 18.04
CA ASP A 152 3.29 -7.08 16.84
C ASP A 152 3.71 -8.54 17.08
N VAL A 153 4.76 -8.79 17.87
CA VAL A 153 5.25 -10.16 18.17
C VAL A 153 4.18 -10.98 18.91
N SER A 154 3.56 -10.41 19.95
CA SER A 154 2.54 -11.13 20.73
C SER A 154 1.26 -11.35 19.94
N GLU A 155 0.84 -10.36 19.16
CA GLU A 155 -0.35 -10.42 18.32
C GLU A 155 -0.18 -11.38 17.15
N THR A 156 0.98 -11.38 16.48
CA THR A 156 1.29 -12.33 15.40
C THR A 156 1.33 -13.75 15.94
N THR A 157 1.92 -13.97 17.11
CA THR A 157 1.95 -15.28 17.77
C THR A 157 0.53 -15.77 18.05
N LEU A 158 -0.33 -14.92 18.60
CA LEU A 158 -1.72 -15.26 18.88
C LEU A 158 -2.51 -15.49 17.60
N ALA A 159 -2.32 -14.66 16.58
CA ALA A 159 -2.98 -14.81 15.30
C ALA A 159 -2.59 -16.13 14.60
N ALA A 160 -1.31 -16.50 14.63
CA ALA A 160 -0.81 -17.77 14.11
C ALA A 160 -1.39 -18.97 14.86
N ALA A 161 -1.43 -18.91 16.20
CA ALA A 161 -2.06 -19.95 17.01
C ALA A 161 -3.57 -20.14 16.71
N ASN A 162 -4.23 -19.08 16.24
CA ASN A 162 -5.62 -19.09 15.78
C ASN A 162 -5.77 -19.34 14.26
N GLY A 163 -4.74 -19.86 13.61
CA GLY A 163 -4.79 -20.34 12.23
C GLY A 163 -4.51 -19.28 11.16
N LEU A 164 -3.95 -18.11 11.50
CA LEU A 164 -3.45 -17.18 10.50
C LEU A 164 -2.20 -17.78 9.84
N LEU A 165 -2.19 -17.86 8.51
CA LEU A 165 -1.13 -18.50 7.74
C LEU A 165 -0.14 -17.50 7.11
N ILE A 166 -0.56 -16.26 6.88
CA ILE A 166 0.20 -15.26 6.14
C ILE A 166 0.06 -13.91 6.85
N SER A 167 1.17 -13.23 7.05
CA SER A 167 1.21 -11.86 7.55
C SER A 167 2.11 -10.98 6.71
N ASN A 168 1.81 -9.68 6.68
CA ASN A 168 2.63 -8.66 6.05
C ASN A 168 3.06 -7.62 7.09
N HIS A 169 4.36 -7.30 7.09
CA HIS A 169 5.01 -6.33 7.95
C HIS A 169 5.85 -5.41 7.07
N SER A 170 5.28 -4.28 6.68
CA SER A 170 5.93 -3.31 5.78
C SER A 170 6.63 -2.19 6.56
N TYR A 171 7.37 -2.55 7.60
CA TYR A 171 8.11 -1.63 8.48
C TYR A 171 9.41 -2.27 8.97
N GLY A 172 10.28 -1.46 9.53
CA GLY A 172 11.53 -1.89 10.11
C GLY A 172 12.16 -0.78 10.95
N TYR A 173 13.33 -1.04 11.50
CA TYR A 173 14.11 -0.03 12.20
C TYR A 173 14.65 0.99 11.19
N ASP A 174 14.62 2.26 11.57
CA ASP A 174 15.28 3.32 10.84
C ASP A 174 16.81 3.19 10.98
N PRO A 175 17.54 2.85 9.91
CA PRO A 175 18.97 2.62 9.99
C PRO A 175 19.77 3.87 10.40
N ASP A 176 19.25 5.07 10.15
CA ASP A 176 19.91 6.34 10.48
C ASP A 176 19.86 6.65 12.00
N ASN A 177 18.91 6.06 12.70
CA ASN A 177 18.71 6.23 14.14
C ASN A 177 19.15 5.04 15.00
N VAL A 178 19.76 4.01 14.40
CA VAL A 178 20.29 2.86 15.14
C VAL A 178 21.75 3.10 15.50
N PRO A 179 22.12 3.27 16.81
CA PRO A 179 23.49 3.62 17.20
C PRO A 179 24.52 2.52 16.97
N VAL A 180 24.11 1.31 16.67
CA VAL A 180 24.97 0.13 16.43
C VAL A 180 24.30 -0.81 15.43
N TRP A 181 25.07 -1.44 14.56
CA TRP A 181 24.60 -2.54 13.74
C TRP A 181 24.01 -3.67 14.57
N ASN A 182 22.72 -3.87 14.49
CA ASN A 182 22.04 -5.01 15.06
C ASN A 182 21.73 -6.03 13.97
N TRP A 183 22.50 -7.11 13.94
CA TRP A 183 22.07 -8.30 13.23
C TRP A 183 20.90 -8.90 14.00
N GLY A 184 19.78 -9.14 13.34
CA GLY A 184 18.64 -9.79 13.96
C GLY A 184 19.11 -11.10 14.63
N LYS A 185 18.79 -11.24 15.91
CA LYS A 185 18.89 -12.53 16.59
C LYS A 185 17.57 -13.24 16.39
N TYR A 186 17.63 -14.35 15.71
CA TYR A 186 16.50 -15.28 15.64
C TYR A 186 16.54 -16.22 16.83
#